data_e1ff3aab8f6ca17259ad843d40c1b330
#
_entry.id   e1ff3aab8f6ca17259ad843d40c1b330
#
_cell.length_a   1.000
_cell.length_b   1.000
_cell.length_c   1.000
_cell.angle_alpha   90.00
_cell.angle_beta   90.00
_cell.angle_gamma   90.00
#
_symmetry.space_group_name_H-M   'P 1'
#
loop_
_entity.id
_entity.type
_entity.pdbx_description
1 polymer ?
#
loop_
_entity_poly.entity_id
_entity_poly.type
_entity_poly.pdbx_seq_one_letter_code
_entity_poly.pdbx_strand_id
1 'polypeptide(L)'
;MKACLVSAITVFGVLGCHLLASPPLLATVQFPLTVIRAHLYVPLALAGQTKPHWWLVDTGSPWSLVNVEQARQLVSSVPGISEQSTTVAGNDRKVLVNVGTILDGYPMGHFDFFEASLASMIAGNPATGGRYGDSFEAGGVLGVNFLARHHAVLNFRSQRLFFRAGAALLADDRAGFEKQGYTYVPIQVTVAGRIEAIGSVGANPYSFLIDSGAPLTILQSTIKEGVWLFGWYSGDVYFAVGKNSRATSGRLSGFKLGAQDVSRKVVHFATIPHLQTGFSHPFGGIIGEDFLRAYQAVVDIGGGALYLKPES
;
A
#
# COMPACT_ATOMS: atom_id res chain seq x y z
N MET A 1 -47.89 11.27 8.27
CA MET A 1 -46.73 10.38 8.17
C MET A 1 -46.38 10.24 6.70
N LYS A 2 -45.33 10.95 6.21
CA LYS A 2 -44.80 10.82 4.85
C LYS A 2 -43.41 10.25 4.99
N ALA A 3 -43.24 9.00 4.50
CA ALA A 3 -41.96 8.33 4.44
C ALA A 3 -41.15 8.93 3.27
N CYS A 4 -40.01 9.51 3.57
CA CYS A 4 -39.03 9.94 2.58
C CYS A 4 -38.14 8.76 2.25
N LEU A 5 -38.31 8.18 1.07
CA LEU A 5 -37.42 7.18 0.49
C LEU A 5 -36.19 7.93 -0.04
N VAL A 6 -35.05 7.75 0.58
CA VAL A 6 -33.76 8.23 0.05
C VAL A 6 -33.21 7.13 -0.86
N SER A 7 -33.39 7.33 -2.17
CA SER A 7 -32.72 6.50 -3.19
C SER A 7 -31.23 6.82 -3.19
N ALA A 8 -30.40 5.89 -2.73
CA ALA A 8 -28.96 5.92 -2.97
C ALA A 8 -28.69 5.53 -4.43
N ILE A 9 -28.46 6.50 -5.30
CA ILE A 9 -28.00 6.26 -6.66
C ILE A 9 -26.50 5.96 -6.59
N THR A 10 -26.17 4.68 -6.66
CA THR A 10 -24.81 4.22 -6.88
C THR A 10 -24.50 4.38 -8.37
N VAL A 11 -23.88 5.49 -8.75
CA VAL A 11 -23.39 5.68 -10.12
C VAL A 11 -22.08 4.88 -10.25
N PHE A 12 -22.19 3.64 -10.75
CA PHE A 12 -21.09 2.93 -11.36
C PHE A 12 -20.78 3.59 -12.71
N GLY A 13 -19.90 4.58 -12.68
CA GLY A 13 -19.26 5.07 -13.90
C GLY A 13 -18.34 3.97 -14.41
N VAL A 14 -18.78 3.18 -15.38
CA VAL A 14 -17.91 2.30 -16.15
C VAL A 14 -17.01 3.20 -16.97
N LEU A 15 -15.83 3.55 -16.45
CA LEU A 15 -14.73 4.01 -17.29
C LEU A 15 -14.45 2.87 -18.26
N GLY A 16 -14.80 3.06 -19.53
CA GLY A 16 -14.43 2.16 -20.61
C GLY A 16 -12.91 2.14 -20.72
N CYS A 17 -12.26 1.25 -20.00
CA CYS A 17 -10.86 0.93 -20.21
C CYS A 17 -10.74 0.37 -21.64
N HIS A 18 -10.21 1.16 -22.56
CA HIS A 18 -9.63 0.62 -23.76
C HIS A 18 -8.44 -0.25 -23.34
N LEU A 19 -8.74 -1.52 -23.12
CA LEU A 19 -7.75 -2.58 -22.89
C LEU A 19 -6.93 -2.75 -24.16
N LEU A 20 -5.96 -1.89 -24.39
CA LEU A 20 -4.79 -2.29 -25.17
C LEU A 20 -4.13 -3.37 -24.32
N ALA A 21 -4.30 -4.62 -24.73
CA ALA A 21 -3.74 -5.78 -24.06
C ALA A 21 -2.22 -5.56 -23.93
N SER A 22 -1.75 -5.30 -22.72
CA SER A 22 -0.32 -5.40 -22.43
C SER A 22 0.11 -6.83 -22.80
N PRO A 23 1.26 -7.02 -23.45
CA PRO A 23 1.74 -8.37 -23.72
C PRO A 23 1.76 -9.15 -22.40
N PRO A 24 1.26 -10.40 -22.38
CA PRO A 24 1.25 -11.20 -21.17
C PRO A 24 2.69 -11.33 -20.67
N LEU A 25 2.90 -11.04 -19.39
CA LEU A 25 4.14 -11.40 -18.69
C LEU A 25 4.24 -12.94 -18.72
N LEU A 26 4.95 -13.49 -19.69
CA LEU A 26 5.08 -14.94 -19.89
C LEU A 26 5.97 -15.60 -18.83
N ALA A 27 6.64 -14.81 -17.96
CA ALA A 27 7.50 -15.29 -16.90
C ALA A 27 7.42 -14.38 -15.67
N THR A 28 7.82 -14.90 -14.51
CA THR A 28 8.02 -14.06 -13.31
C THR A 28 9.21 -13.15 -13.54
N VAL A 29 8.96 -11.85 -13.49
CA VAL A 29 10.01 -10.81 -13.58
C VAL A 29 10.26 -10.28 -12.18
N GLN A 30 11.53 -10.01 -11.84
CA GLN A 30 11.90 -9.54 -10.51
C GLN A 30 12.72 -8.26 -10.59
N PHE A 31 12.47 -7.35 -9.65
CA PHE A 31 13.14 -6.06 -9.55
C PHE A 31 13.70 -5.86 -8.14
N PRO A 32 14.92 -5.29 -7.99
CA PRO A 32 15.43 -4.93 -6.69
C PRO A 32 14.60 -3.79 -6.10
N LEU A 33 14.31 -3.88 -4.81
CA LEU A 33 13.72 -2.81 -4.02
C LEU A 33 14.84 -2.04 -3.32
N THR A 34 14.84 -0.74 -3.45
CA THR A 34 15.77 0.14 -2.74
C THR A 34 15.08 0.73 -1.51
N VAL A 35 15.74 0.65 -0.37
CA VAL A 35 15.24 1.25 0.87
C VAL A 35 15.72 2.69 0.95
N ILE A 36 14.80 3.63 0.93
CA ILE A 36 15.09 5.06 1.11
C ILE A 36 14.19 5.58 2.23
N ARG A 37 14.78 6.08 3.32
CA ARG A 37 14.05 6.64 4.47
C ARG A 37 12.98 5.70 5.04
N ALA A 38 13.34 4.43 5.22
CA ALA A 38 12.44 3.37 5.70
C ALA A 38 11.23 3.08 4.78
N HIS A 39 11.33 3.34 3.48
CA HIS A 39 10.32 2.97 2.51
C HIS A 39 10.94 2.25 1.31
N LEU A 40 10.14 1.40 0.66
CA LEU A 40 10.54 0.60 -0.49
C LEU A 40 10.28 1.34 -1.81
N TYR A 41 11.31 1.49 -2.62
CA TYR A 41 11.24 2.15 -3.93
C TYR A 41 11.75 1.26 -5.05
N VAL A 42 11.20 1.50 -6.24
CA VAL A 42 11.69 0.94 -7.51
C VAL A 42 11.94 2.06 -8.51
N PRO A 43 12.93 1.93 -9.41
CA PRO A 43 13.14 2.87 -10.50
C PRO A 43 12.13 2.57 -11.61
N LEU A 44 11.22 3.50 -11.92
CA LEU A 44 10.24 3.37 -13.00
C LEU A 44 10.28 4.63 -13.87
N ALA A 45 10.32 4.42 -15.19
CA ALA A 45 10.18 5.47 -16.18
C ALA A 45 8.78 5.48 -16.78
N LEU A 46 8.22 6.66 -17.00
CA LEU A 46 7.03 6.83 -17.80
C LEU A 46 7.41 7.09 -19.26
N ALA A 47 6.51 6.78 -20.20
CA ALA A 47 6.76 6.98 -21.61
C ALA A 47 7.21 8.41 -21.90
N GLY A 48 8.26 8.55 -22.71
CA GLY A 48 8.89 9.84 -23.03
C GLY A 48 9.93 10.34 -22.02
N GLN A 49 10.07 9.69 -20.86
CA GLN A 49 11.15 10.01 -19.92
C GLN A 49 12.46 9.31 -20.34
N THR A 50 13.56 10.03 -20.25
CA THR A 50 14.90 9.50 -20.58
C THR A 50 15.57 8.82 -19.39
N LYS A 51 15.09 9.06 -18.18
CA LYS A 51 15.61 8.49 -16.93
C LYS A 51 14.46 8.02 -16.04
N PRO A 52 14.63 6.90 -15.33
CA PRO A 52 13.67 6.48 -14.33
C PRO A 52 13.70 7.43 -13.12
N HIS A 53 12.55 7.57 -12.48
CA HIS A 53 12.39 8.18 -11.17
C HIS A 53 12.14 7.09 -10.12
N TRP A 54 12.32 7.44 -8.85
CA TRP A 54 12.00 6.53 -7.75
C TRP A 54 10.50 6.54 -7.45
N TRP A 55 9.91 5.37 -7.43
CA TRP A 55 8.49 5.19 -7.14
C TRP A 55 8.32 4.39 -5.85
N LEU A 56 7.56 4.96 -4.91
CA LEU A 56 7.19 4.28 -3.68
C LEU A 56 6.31 3.07 -3.99
N VAL A 57 6.62 1.91 -3.42
CA VAL A 57 5.76 0.73 -3.50
C VAL A 57 4.86 0.72 -2.27
N ASP A 58 3.58 1.04 -2.45
CA ASP A 58 2.64 1.34 -1.38
C ASP A 58 1.38 0.47 -1.46
N THR A 59 1.33 -0.57 -0.63
CA THR A 59 0.17 -1.46 -0.52
C THR A 59 -0.98 -0.86 0.29
N GLY A 60 -0.77 0.26 0.97
CA GLY A 60 -1.81 1.03 1.66
C GLY A 60 -2.55 2.01 0.75
N SER A 61 -1.96 2.37 -0.39
CA SER A 61 -2.59 3.22 -1.40
C SER A 61 -3.43 2.39 -2.38
N PRO A 62 -4.75 2.63 -2.50
CA PRO A 62 -5.57 1.92 -3.48
C PRO A 62 -5.23 2.29 -4.93
N TRP A 63 -4.67 3.48 -5.14
CA TRP A 63 -4.39 4.06 -6.44
C TRP A 63 -2.92 4.38 -6.62
N SER A 64 -2.44 4.22 -7.84
CA SER A 64 -1.13 4.71 -8.24
C SER A 64 -1.18 6.20 -8.50
N LEU A 65 -0.17 6.90 -8.00
CA LEU A 65 -0.08 8.36 -8.05
C LEU A 65 1.14 8.78 -8.86
N VAL A 66 1.01 9.86 -9.62
CA VAL A 66 2.15 10.54 -10.28
C VAL A 66 2.36 11.91 -9.65
N ASN A 67 3.61 12.31 -9.48
CA ASN A 67 3.92 13.66 -9.00
C ASN A 67 3.41 14.69 -10.02
N VAL A 68 2.69 15.70 -9.53
CA VAL A 68 2.06 16.76 -10.34
C VAL A 68 3.04 17.45 -11.30
N GLU A 69 4.29 17.66 -10.91
CA GLU A 69 5.30 18.26 -11.78
C GLU A 69 5.66 17.35 -12.96
N GLN A 70 5.78 16.04 -12.72
CA GLN A 70 6.00 15.05 -13.78
C GLN A 70 4.77 14.92 -14.68
N ALA A 71 3.58 14.95 -14.10
CA ALA A 71 2.32 14.90 -14.85
C ALA A 71 2.27 16.04 -15.89
N ARG A 72 2.56 17.27 -15.48
CA ARG A 72 2.59 18.44 -16.38
C ARG A 72 3.61 18.28 -17.52
N GLN A 73 4.81 17.78 -17.19
CA GLN A 73 5.85 17.54 -18.21
C GLN A 73 5.39 16.52 -19.24
N LEU A 74 4.78 15.42 -18.81
CA LEU A 74 4.30 14.35 -19.69
C LEU A 74 3.20 14.85 -20.65
N VAL A 75 2.20 15.55 -20.12
CA VAL A 75 1.11 16.11 -20.95
C VAL A 75 1.63 17.07 -22.01
N SER A 76 2.67 17.85 -21.69
CA SER A 76 3.25 18.82 -22.61
C SER A 76 4.20 18.22 -23.65
N SER A 77 4.80 17.04 -23.38
CA SER A 77 5.91 16.52 -24.19
C SER A 77 5.63 15.16 -24.86
N VAL A 78 4.62 14.40 -24.40
CA VAL A 78 4.35 13.06 -24.92
C VAL A 78 3.02 13.01 -25.65
N PRO A 79 3.01 12.83 -26.97
CA PRO A 79 1.76 12.69 -27.73
C PRO A 79 0.91 11.51 -27.24
N GLY A 80 -0.40 11.72 -27.13
CA GLY A 80 -1.36 10.68 -26.75
C GLY A 80 -1.57 10.51 -25.25
N ILE A 81 -0.77 11.16 -24.40
CA ILE A 81 -1.08 11.29 -22.97
C ILE A 81 -2.02 12.47 -22.79
N SER A 82 -3.09 12.25 -22.03
CA SER A 82 -4.08 13.29 -21.73
C SER A 82 -4.38 13.34 -20.24
N GLU A 83 -4.72 14.52 -19.76
CA GLU A 83 -5.24 14.75 -18.41
C GLU A 83 -6.77 14.76 -18.48
N GLN A 84 -7.40 14.02 -17.58
CA GLN A 84 -8.85 14.02 -17.40
C GLN A 84 -9.19 14.37 -15.94
N SER A 85 -10.37 14.93 -15.73
CA SER A 85 -10.90 15.15 -14.39
C SER A 85 -11.90 14.05 -14.05
N THR A 86 -11.82 13.53 -12.84
CA THR A 86 -12.75 12.54 -12.29
C THR A 86 -13.07 12.88 -10.84
N THR A 87 -14.22 12.43 -10.35
CA THR A 87 -14.61 12.65 -8.96
C THR A 87 -14.46 11.33 -8.19
N VAL A 88 -13.63 11.35 -7.15
CA VAL A 88 -13.40 10.22 -6.25
C VAL A 88 -13.79 10.61 -4.84
N ALA A 89 -14.73 9.89 -4.25
CA ALA A 89 -15.27 10.17 -2.91
C ALA A 89 -15.69 11.64 -2.70
N GLY A 90 -16.33 12.24 -3.73
CA GLY A 90 -16.80 13.62 -3.71
C GLY A 90 -15.73 14.70 -3.93
N ASN A 91 -14.51 14.30 -4.24
CA ASN A 91 -13.41 15.23 -4.54
C ASN A 91 -12.99 15.10 -6.01
N ASP A 92 -12.84 16.23 -6.68
CA ASP A 92 -12.31 16.28 -8.04
C ASP A 92 -10.82 15.96 -8.02
N ARG A 93 -10.43 15.04 -8.90
CA ARG A 93 -9.07 14.56 -9.07
C ARG A 93 -8.68 14.60 -10.54
N LYS A 94 -7.43 14.94 -10.79
CA LYS A 94 -6.85 14.85 -12.12
C LYS A 94 -6.20 13.48 -12.30
N VAL A 95 -6.36 12.93 -13.49
CA VAL A 95 -5.86 11.60 -13.86
C VAL A 95 -5.12 11.73 -15.19
N LEU A 96 -3.88 11.29 -15.21
CA LEU A 96 -3.17 10.99 -16.45
C LEU A 96 -3.65 9.66 -16.98
N VAL A 97 -4.10 9.66 -18.23
CA VAL A 97 -4.65 8.45 -18.86
C VAL A 97 -3.69 7.88 -19.88
N ASN A 98 -3.68 6.54 -19.93
CA ASN A 98 -2.97 5.76 -20.95
C ASN A 98 -1.44 5.99 -20.97
N VAL A 99 -0.83 6.11 -19.80
CA VAL A 99 0.61 6.35 -19.67
C VAL A 99 1.39 5.05 -19.77
N GLY A 100 2.27 4.95 -20.77
CA GLY A 100 3.20 3.82 -20.88
C GLY A 100 4.18 3.79 -19.71
N THR A 101 4.44 2.61 -19.18
CA THR A 101 5.31 2.42 -18.02
C THR A 101 6.43 1.42 -18.31
N ILE A 102 7.65 1.74 -17.88
CA ILE A 102 8.85 0.93 -18.06
C ILE A 102 9.53 0.79 -16.70
N LEU A 103 9.64 -0.42 -16.21
CA LEU A 103 10.29 -0.74 -14.94
C LEU A 103 11.63 -1.44 -15.24
N ASP A 104 12.74 -0.78 -14.89
CA ASP A 104 14.10 -1.29 -15.14
C ASP A 104 14.30 -1.83 -16.58
N GLY A 105 13.83 -1.06 -17.57
CA GLY A 105 13.87 -1.43 -18.99
C GLY A 105 12.78 -2.39 -19.45
N TYR A 106 11.97 -2.92 -18.54
CA TYR A 106 10.90 -3.85 -18.87
C TYR A 106 9.55 -3.13 -19.06
N PRO A 107 8.89 -3.26 -20.25
CA PRO A 107 7.62 -2.59 -20.49
C PRO A 107 6.50 -3.23 -19.68
N MET A 108 5.86 -2.42 -18.82
CA MET A 108 4.77 -2.85 -17.96
C MET A 108 3.38 -2.56 -18.55
N GLY A 109 3.33 -1.93 -19.75
CA GLY A 109 2.07 -1.55 -20.40
C GLY A 109 1.63 -0.14 -20.03
N HIS A 110 0.32 0.13 -20.24
CA HIS A 110 -0.27 1.44 -20.03
C HIS A 110 -1.14 1.47 -18.79
N PHE A 111 -1.03 2.55 -18.03
CA PHE A 111 -1.74 2.78 -16.79
C PHE A 111 -2.29 4.19 -16.70
N ASP A 112 -3.32 4.33 -15.86
CA ASP A 112 -3.85 5.61 -15.43
C ASP A 112 -3.32 5.95 -14.04
N PHE A 113 -2.83 7.18 -13.87
CA PHE A 113 -2.25 7.66 -12.62
C PHE A 113 -3.01 8.89 -12.13
N PHE A 114 -3.39 8.89 -10.87
CA PHE A 114 -3.91 10.10 -10.23
C PHE A 114 -2.77 11.09 -9.99
N GLU A 115 -3.02 12.37 -10.23
CA GLU A 115 -2.06 13.41 -9.88
C GLU A 115 -2.08 13.69 -8.37
N ALA A 116 -0.89 13.81 -7.81
CA ALA A 116 -0.71 14.17 -6.41
C ALA A 116 0.51 15.05 -6.20
N SER A 117 0.39 16.00 -5.27
CA SER A 117 1.57 16.68 -4.74
C SER A 117 2.22 15.77 -3.71
N LEU A 118 3.38 15.21 -4.06
CA LEU A 118 4.12 14.30 -3.19
C LEU A 118 5.12 15.02 -2.27
N ALA A 119 5.18 16.34 -2.32
CA ALA A 119 6.13 17.14 -1.54
C ALA A 119 6.07 16.84 -0.04
N SER A 120 4.87 16.67 0.51
CA SER A 120 4.70 16.33 1.94
C SER A 120 5.09 14.90 2.28
N MET A 121 4.97 13.96 1.34
CA MET A 121 5.39 12.57 1.51
C MET A 121 6.91 12.42 1.40
N ILE A 122 7.55 13.29 0.61
CA ILE A 122 8.98 13.25 0.31
C ILE A 122 9.78 14.06 1.33
N ALA A 123 9.27 15.21 1.78
CA ALA A 123 9.99 16.15 2.64
C ALA A 123 10.29 15.63 4.04
N GLY A 124 9.74 14.48 4.43
CA GLY A 124 9.76 14.04 5.83
C GLY A 124 8.85 14.91 6.69
N ASN A 125 8.56 14.47 7.89
CA ASN A 125 7.77 15.23 8.84
C ASN A 125 8.51 16.54 9.22
N PRO A 126 7.96 17.73 8.93
CA PRO A 126 8.59 18.99 9.35
C PRO A 126 8.80 19.09 10.86
N ALA A 127 8.03 18.34 11.69
CA ALA A 127 8.22 18.26 13.13
C ALA A 127 9.50 17.52 13.56
N THR A 128 10.09 16.69 12.70
CA THR A 128 11.37 16.02 13.00
C THR A 128 12.59 16.85 12.60
N GLY A 129 12.40 18.11 12.21
CA GLY A 129 13.49 19.02 11.84
C GLY A 129 14.27 18.56 10.62
N GLY A 130 13.55 18.00 9.63
CA GLY A 130 14.05 17.34 8.43
C GLY A 130 15.37 17.85 7.85
N ARG A 131 16.45 17.37 8.39
CA ARG A 131 17.77 17.46 7.76
C ARG A 131 17.89 16.41 6.65
N TYR A 132 17.03 16.51 5.66
CA TYR A 132 17.11 15.68 4.46
C TYR A 132 17.42 16.57 3.28
N GLY A 133 18.67 17.09 3.29
CA GLY A 133 19.18 18.04 2.32
C GLY A 133 19.45 17.48 0.93
N ASP A 134 19.01 16.30 0.59
CA ASP A 134 19.24 15.72 -0.72
C ASP A 134 17.95 15.74 -1.53
N SER A 135 18.06 16.23 -2.74
CA SER A 135 17.03 16.31 -3.77
C SER A 135 16.55 14.92 -4.24
N PHE A 136 15.94 14.15 -3.31
CA PHE A 136 15.27 12.92 -3.67
C PHE A 136 13.92 13.26 -4.29
N GLU A 137 13.82 13.12 -5.61
CA GLU A 137 12.58 13.32 -6.35
C GLU A 137 11.87 11.97 -6.51
N ALA A 138 10.81 11.75 -5.74
CA ALA A 138 9.91 10.64 -6.01
C ALA A 138 9.08 10.95 -7.27
N GLY A 139 9.06 10.01 -8.19
CA GLY A 139 8.23 10.08 -9.40
C GLY A 139 6.76 9.89 -9.11
N GLY A 140 6.46 9.01 -8.16
CA GLY A 140 5.10 8.64 -7.85
C GLY A 140 4.99 7.55 -6.79
N VAL A 141 3.80 6.97 -6.74
CA VAL A 141 3.42 5.85 -5.89
C VAL A 141 2.86 4.73 -6.77
N LEU A 142 3.33 3.52 -6.62
CA LEU A 142 2.73 2.31 -7.17
C LEU A 142 1.77 1.73 -6.13
N GLY A 143 0.48 1.98 -6.34
CA GLY A 143 -0.60 1.53 -5.46
C GLY A 143 -1.13 0.15 -5.82
N VAL A 144 -2.13 -0.31 -5.07
CA VAL A 144 -2.72 -1.64 -5.19
C VAL A 144 -3.28 -1.89 -6.59
N ASN A 145 -3.85 -0.88 -7.26
CA ASN A 145 -4.37 -1.04 -8.62
C ASN A 145 -3.27 -1.49 -9.62
N PHE A 146 -2.05 -0.97 -9.50
CA PHE A 146 -0.91 -1.39 -10.31
C PHE A 146 -0.39 -2.76 -9.85
N LEU A 147 -0.17 -2.90 -8.56
CA LEU A 147 0.41 -4.11 -7.97
C LEU A 147 -0.47 -5.35 -8.19
N ALA A 148 -1.79 -5.21 -7.99
CA ALA A 148 -2.73 -6.31 -8.20
C ALA A 148 -2.87 -6.70 -9.68
N ARG A 149 -2.88 -5.72 -10.59
CA ARG A 149 -2.95 -5.99 -12.03
C ARG A 149 -1.75 -6.83 -12.53
N HIS A 150 -0.61 -6.66 -11.91
CA HIS A 150 0.62 -7.39 -12.25
C HIS A 150 0.91 -8.56 -11.31
N HIS A 151 -0.07 -8.98 -10.49
CA HIS A 151 0.07 -10.07 -9.52
C HIS A 151 1.36 -9.97 -8.71
N ALA A 152 1.58 -8.76 -8.15
CA ALA A 152 2.81 -8.42 -7.46
C ALA A 152 3.03 -9.25 -6.21
N VAL A 153 4.30 -9.58 -5.96
CA VAL A 153 4.78 -10.18 -4.71
C VAL A 153 5.89 -9.31 -4.15
N LEU A 154 5.66 -8.71 -2.97
CA LEU A 154 6.67 -7.98 -2.22
C LEU A 154 7.37 -8.92 -1.25
N ASN A 155 8.67 -9.11 -1.39
CA ASN A 155 9.46 -9.91 -0.46
C ASN A 155 10.39 -9.00 0.34
N PHE A 156 10.06 -8.77 1.59
CA PHE A 156 10.81 -7.89 2.51
C PHE A 156 12.15 -8.47 2.93
N ARG A 157 12.28 -9.81 2.96
CA ARG A 157 13.53 -10.46 3.30
C ARG A 157 14.59 -10.29 2.20
N SER A 158 14.21 -10.56 0.95
CA SER A 158 15.12 -10.43 -0.19
C SER A 158 15.17 -9.03 -0.77
N GLN A 159 14.30 -8.12 -0.33
CA GLN A 159 14.11 -6.78 -0.89
C GLN A 159 13.89 -6.82 -2.39
N ARG A 160 12.90 -7.61 -2.82
CA ARG A 160 12.55 -7.77 -4.23
C ARG A 160 11.05 -7.65 -4.45
N LEU A 161 10.72 -7.02 -5.57
CA LEU A 161 9.39 -6.98 -6.13
C LEU A 161 9.33 -7.96 -7.31
N PHE A 162 8.37 -8.88 -7.28
CA PHE A 162 8.13 -9.82 -8.35
C PHE A 162 6.79 -9.50 -9.00
N PHE A 163 6.70 -9.69 -10.31
CA PHE A 163 5.46 -9.71 -11.06
C PHE A 163 5.28 -11.07 -11.71
N ARG A 164 4.09 -11.64 -11.57
CA ARG A 164 3.77 -12.98 -12.07
C ARG A 164 2.92 -12.94 -13.32
N ALA A 165 3.04 -13.97 -14.16
CA ALA A 165 2.20 -14.14 -15.34
C ALA A 165 0.73 -14.45 -15.03
N GLY A 166 0.38 -14.82 -13.80
CA GLY A 166 -0.97 -15.19 -13.39
C GLY A 166 -1.23 -14.98 -11.91
N ALA A 167 -2.52 -14.91 -11.55
CA ALA A 167 -2.97 -14.60 -10.20
C ALA A 167 -2.81 -15.74 -9.19
N ALA A 168 -2.81 -16.98 -9.67
CA ALA A 168 -2.90 -18.14 -8.78
C ALA A 168 -1.65 -18.31 -7.93
N LEU A 169 -1.84 -18.35 -6.62
CA LEU A 169 -0.86 -18.94 -5.72
C LEU A 169 -0.67 -20.40 -6.13
N LEU A 170 0.53 -20.76 -6.55
CA LEU A 170 0.82 -22.16 -6.77
C LEU A 170 0.88 -22.86 -5.40
N ALA A 171 0.21 -24.00 -5.27
CA ALA A 171 0.22 -24.80 -4.02
C ALA A 171 1.66 -25.09 -3.56
N ASP A 172 2.57 -25.25 -4.51
CA ASP A 172 4.00 -25.45 -4.27
C ASP A 172 4.67 -24.23 -3.64
N ASP A 173 4.26 -22.99 -3.98
CA ASP A 173 4.79 -21.76 -3.37
C ASP A 173 4.45 -21.71 -1.88
N ARG A 174 3.20 -22.00 -1.53
CA ARG A 174 2.75 -22.05 -0.14
C ARG A 174 3.51 -23.12 0.65
N ALA A 175 3.56 -24.34 0.14
CA ALA A 175 4.28 -25.44 0.78
C ALA A 175 5.78 -25.11 0.93
N GLY A 176 6.37 -24.41 -0.07
CA GLY A 176 7.74 -23.95 -0.04
C GLY A 176 8.01 -22.93 1.08
N PHE A 177 7.10 -21.98 1.29
CA PHE A 177 7.20 -21.00 2.37
C PHE A 177 6.98 -21.65 3.75
N GLU A 178 5.96 -22.51 3.89
CA GLU A 178 5.69 -23.21 5.15
C GLU A 178 6.87 -24.11 5.56
N LYS A 179 7.49 -24.82 4.61
CA LYS A 179 8.72 -25.58 4.84
C LYS A 179 9.90 -24.73 5.30
N GLN A 180 9.95 -23.46 4.89
CA GLN A 180 10.95 -22.48 5.35
C GLN A 180 10.59 -21.85 6.70
N GLY A 181 9.49 -22.25 7.35
CA GLY A 181 9.05 -21.77 8.65
C GLY A 181 8.21 -20.50 8.59
N TYR A 182 7.63 -20.16 7.43
CA TYR A 182 6.65 -19.09 7.33
C TYR A 182 5.27 -19.56 7.75
N THR A 183 4.53 -18.68 8.40
CA THR A 183 3.11 -18.84 8.66
C THR A 183 2.31 -18.17 7.56
N TYR A 184 1.36 -18.89 6.97
CA TYR A 184 0.42 -18.35 5.98
C TYR A 184 -0.71 -17.58 6.66
N VAL A 185 -0.99 -16.40 6.14
CA VAL A 185 -2.12 -15.53 6.50
C VAL A 185 -2.87 -15.17 5.23
N PRO A 186 -4.16 -15.48 5.10
CA PRO A 186 -4.93 -15.04 3.93
C PRO A 186 -5.09 -13.51 3.93
N ILE A 187 -4.94 -12.90 2.77
CA ILE A 187 -5.23 -11.49 2.52
C ILE A 187 -6.21 -11.35 1.37
N GLN A 188 -6.90 -10.23 1.33
CA GLN A 188 -7.80 -9.90 0.23
C GLN A 188 -7.68 -8.43 -0.16
N VAL A 189 -7.90 -8.14 -1.44
CA VAL A 189 -8.10 -6.77 -1.90
C VAL A 189 -9.57 -6.43 -1.74
N THR A 190 -9.88 -5.46 -0.88
CA THR A 190 -11.24 -5.01 -0.61
C THR A 190 -11.82 -4.25 -1.80
N VAL A 191 -13.13 -4.03 -1.82
CA VAL A 191 -13.81 -3.19 -2.83
C VAL A 191 -13.28 -1.74 -2.85
N ALA A 192 -12.67 -1.29 -1.75
CA ALA A 192 -12.01 0.01 -1.66
C ALA A 192 -10.56 -0.01 -2.18
N GLY A 193 -10.08 -1.13 -2.75
CA GLY A 193 -8.73 -1.28 -3.28
C GLY A 193 -7.65 -1.36 -2.19
N ARG A 194 -7.98 -1.85 -0.99
CA ARG A 194 -7.04 -1.97 0.14
C ARG A 194 -6.70 -3.43 0.39
N ILE A 195 -5.49 -3.72 0.81
CA ILE A 195 -5.09 -5.08 1.19
C ILE A 195 -5.42 -5.30 2.66
N GLU A 196 -6.37 -6.20 2.89
CA GLU A 196 -6.87 -6.56 4.21
C GLU A 196 -6.34 -7.92 4.65
N ALA A 197 -5.84 -8.01 5.89
CA ALA A 197 -5.63 -9.25 6.62
C ALA A 197 -6.53 -9.30 7.84
N ILE A 198 -7.05 -10.49 8.18
CA ILE A 198 -7.82 -10.68 9.39
C ILE A 198 -6.88 -11.12 10.52
N GLY A 199 -6.98 -10.43 11.63
CA GLY A 199 -6.29 -10.77 12.86
C GLY A 199 -7.24 -10.79 14.05
N SER A 200 -6.73 -11.11 15.24
CA SER A 200 -7.50 -11.06 16.47
C SER A 200 -6.72 -10.45 17.61
N VAL A 201 -7.45 -9.84 18.54
CA VAL A 201 -6.95 -9.42 19.85
C VAL A 201 -7.79 -10.14 20.90
N GLY A 202 -7.17 -11.05 21.62
CA GLY A 202 -7.94 -12.01 22.43
C GLY A 202 -8.89 -12.83 21.55
N ALA A 203 -10.20 -12.78 21.84
CA ALA A 203 -11.24 -13.46 21.07
C ALA A 203 -11.86 -12.59 19.94
N ASN A 204 -11.54 -11.29 19.89
CA ASN A 204 -12.19 -10.37 18.97
C ASN A 204 -11.46 -10.27 17.62
N PRO A 205 -12.15 -10.50 16.48
CA PRO A 205 -11.57 -10.33 15.16
C PRO A 205 -11.54 -8.86 14.76
N TYR A 206 -10.47 -8.49 14.04
CA TYR A 206 -10.26 -7.16 13.47
C TYR A 206 -9.67 -7.27 12.06
N SER A 207 -9.96 -6.27 11.25
CA SER A 207 -9.32 -6.07 9.95
C SER A 207 -8.10 -5.17 10.09
N PHE A 208 -7.00 -5.60 9.49
CA PHE A 208 -5.76 -4.84 9.45
C PHE A 208 -5.39 -4.51 8.00
N LEU A 209 -5.07 -3.24 7.75
CA LEU A 209 -4.50 -2.80 6.47
C LEU A 209 -3.04 -3.22 6.39
N ILE A 210 -2.66 -3.93 5.35
CA ILE A 210 -1.25 -4.22 5.05
C ILE A 210 -0.70 -3.06 4.21
N ASP A 211 0.25 -2.31 4.78
CA ASP A 211 0.66 -1.01 4.25
C ASP A 211 2.18 -0.87 4.22
N SER A 212 2.78 -1.14 3.05
CA SER A 212 4.23 -0.96 2.84
C SER A 212 4.64 0.51 2.69
N GLY A 213 3.69 1.42 2.55
CA GLY A 213 3.92 2.86 2.53
C GLY A 213 3.92 3.49 3.92
N ALA A 214 3.41 2.79 4.95
CA ALA A 214 3.46 3.25 6.33
C ALA A 214 4.76 2.79 7.01
N PRO A 215 5.60 3.68 7.56
CA PRO A 215 6.86 3.28 8.21
C PRO A 215 6.64 2.54 9.52
N LEU A 216 5.51 2.75 10.18
CA LEU A 216 5.20 2.24 11.50
C LEU A 216 3.88 1.47 11.53
N THR A 217 3.83 0.43 12.35
CA THR A 217 2.59 -0.28 12.68
C THR A 217 1.80 0.52 13.70
N ILE A 218 0.56 0.86 13.35
CA ILE A 218 -0.32 1.70 14.15
C ILE A 218 -1.64 0.98 14.36
N LEU A 219 -1.97 0.67 15.60
CA LEU A 219 -3.22 0.06 15.98
C LEU A 219 -4.22 1.12 16.45
N GLN A 220 -5.51 0.84 16.28
CA GLN A 220 -6.57 1.72 16.75
C GLN A 220 -6.54 1.86 18.28
N SER A 221 -6.58 3.10 18.76
CA SER A 221 -6.64 3.40 20.19
C SER A 221 -7.93 2.94 20.88
N THR A 222 -8.92 2.50 20.11
CA THR A 222 -10.17 1.89 20.62
C THR A 222 -9.98 0.45 21.08
N ILE A 223 -8.92 -0.23 20.64
CA ILE A 223 -8.54 -1.56 21.14
C ILE A 223 -8.06 -1.39 22.58
N LYS A 224 -8.81 -1.94 23.55
CA LYS A 224 -8.50 -1.85 24.99
C LYS A 224 -8.04 -3.16 25.59
N GLU A 225 -8.42 -4.28 24.98
CA GLU A 225 -8.11 -5.61 25.47
C GLU A 225 -6.63 -5.94 25.29
N GLY A 226 -6.00 -6.44 26.33
CA GLY A 226 -4.62 -6.92 26.29
C GLY A 226 -3.56 -5.85 26.01
N VAL A 227 -3.92 -4.57 26.06
CA VAL A 227 -3.00 -3.46 25.79
C VAL A 227 -2.12 -3.18 26.99
N TRP A 228 -0.81 -3.24 26.80
CA TRP A 228 0.19 -2.78 27.73
C TRP A 228 0.86 -1.52 27.19
N LEU A 229 0.39 -0.36 27.63
CA LEU A 229 1.02 0.91 27.28
C LEU A 229 2.26 1.14 28.15
N PHE A 230 3.34 1.59 27.53
CA PHE A 230 4.55 1.93 28.29
C PHE A 230 4.47 3.31 28.96
N GLY A 231 3.31 3.97 28.86
CA GLY A 231 3.08 5.31 29.44
C GLY A 231 3.84 6.42 28.74
N TRP A 232 4.48 6.13 27.63
CA TRP A 232 5.35 7.06 26.93
C TRP A 232 4.63 7.56 25.68
N TYR A 233 4.58 8.86 25.53
CA TYR A 233 4.17 9.50 24.29
C TYR A 233 5.19 9.19 23.20
N SER A 234 4.79 8.52 22.13
CA SER A 234 5.70 8.15 21.04
C SER A 234 5.84 9.24 19.97
N GLY A 235 5.02 10.27 20.02
CA GLY A 235 5.02 11.37 19.07
C GLY A 235 3.72 11.49 18.30
N ASP A 236 3.66 12.47 17.41
CA ASP A 236 2.54 12.63 16.49
C ASP A 236 2.72 11.72 15.27
N VAL A 237 1.66 11.02 14.88
CA VAL A 237 1.58 10.28 13.63
C VAL A 237 0.86 11.15 12.61
N TYR A 238 1.51 11.34 11.47
CA TYR A 238 0.97 12.10 10.35
C TYR A 238 0.47 11.15 9.27
N PHE A 239 -0.77 11.31 8.89
CA PHE A 239 -1.39 10.52 7.82
C PHE A 239 -1.33 11.30 6.50
N ALA A 240 -1.25 10.58 5.38
CA ALA A 240 -1.22 11.17 4.03
C ALA A 240 -2.42 12.09 3.72
N VAL A 241 -3.51 11.96 4.47
CA VAL A 241 -4.72 12.82 4.37
C VAL A 241 -4.57 14.15 5.13
N GLY A 242 -3.38 14.49 5.61
CA GLY A 242 -3.11 15.76 6.32
C GLY A 242 -3.64 15.84 7.74
N LYS A 243 -4.13 14.73 8.31
CA LYS A 243 -4.54 14.65 9.72
C LYS A 243 -3.40 14.07 10.55
N ASN A 244 -3.26 14.54 11.78
CA ASN A 244 -2.35 13.97 12.76
C ASN A 244 -3.10 13.39 13.95
N SER A 245 -2.47 12.49 14.65
CA SER A 245 -2.97 11.90 15.88
C SER A 245 -1.81 11.65 16.85
N ARG A 246 -2.06 11.83 18.12
CA ARG A 246 -1.09 11.43 19.15
C ARG A 246 -1.01 9.92 19.21
N ALA A 247 0.21 9.40 19.25
CA ALA A 247 0.47 7.99 19.36
C ALA A 247 1.15 7.65 20.69
N THR A 248 0.81 6.51 21.25
CA THR A 248 1.43 5.95 22.45
C THR A 248 2.00 4.59 22.11
N SER A 249 3.24 4.31 22.50
CA SER A 249 3.86 3.01 22.30
C SER A 249 3.37 1.99 23.33
N GLY A 250 3.25 0.75 22.90
CA GLY A 250 2.84 -0.33 23.78
C GLY A 250 3.03 -1.71 23.15
N ARG A 251 2.58 -2.72 23.86
CA ARG A 251 2.45 -4.10 23.38
C ARG A 251 1.02 -4.53 23.52
N LEU A 252 0.62 -5.49 22.70
CA LEU A 252 -0.72 -6.04 22.71
C LEU A 252 -0.63 -7.54 22.99
N SER A 253 -1.11 -8.01 24.15
CA SER A 253 -1.14 -9.44 24.46
C SER A 253 -2.28 -10.12 23.70
N GLY A 254 -2.05 -11.36 23.28
CA GLY A 254 -3.05 -12.12 22.51
C GLY A 254 -3.32 -11.57 21.11
N PHE A 255 -2.40 -10.78 20.56
CA PHE A 255 -2.48 -10.30 19.19
C PHE A 255 -2.00 -11.38 18.22
N LYS A 256 -2.87 -11.76 17.30
CA LYS A 256 -2.57 -12.71 16.23
C LYS A 256 -2.94 -12.12 14.88
N LEU A 257 -2.11 -12.40 13.89
CA LEU A 257 -2.41 -12.13 12.49
C LEU A 257 -2.51 -13.49 11.77
N GLY A 258 -3.73 -13.90 11.43
CA GLY A 258 -3.99 -15.31 11.12
C GLY A 258 -3.62 -16.23 12.29
N ALA A 259 -2.80 -17.25 12.04
CA ALA A 259 -2.25 -18.14 13.07
C ALA A 259 -0.98 -17.61 13.74
N GLN A 260 -0.34 -16.56 13.20
CA GLN A 260 0.90 -15.99 13.71
C GLN A 260 0.67 -15.18 14.98
N ASP A 261 1.28 -15.60 16.12
CA ASP A 261 1.32 -14.76 17.32
C ASP A 261 2.31 -13.60 17.11
N VAL A 262 1.81 -12.38 17.27
CA VAL A 262 2.58 -11.14 17.08
C VAL A 262 2.58 -10.26 18.34
N SER A 263 2.19 -10.81 19.47
CA SER A 263 2.00 -10.11 20.76
C SER A 263 3.28 -9.45 21.29
N ARG A 264 4.46 -9.94 20.89
CA ARG A 264 5.75 -9.43 21.39
C ARG A 264 6.21 -8.15 20.71
N LYS A 265 5.64 -7.80 19.56
CA LYS A 265 6.03 -6.60 18.81
C LYS A 265 5.58 -5.34 19.55
N VAL A 266 6.48 -4.36 19.64
CA VAL A 266 6.10 -3.01 20.04
C VAL A 266 5.37 -2.35 18.89
N VAL A 267 4.23 -1.76 19.18
CA VAL A 267 3.36 -1.08 18.21
C VAL A 267 2.95 0.28 18.75
N HIS A 268 2.40 1.11 17.88
CA HIS A 268 1.87 2.42 18.23
C HIS A 268 0.35 2.38 18.25
N PHE A 269 -0.26 3.05 19.20
CA PHE A 269 -1.72 3.20 19.33
C PHE A 269 -2.10 4.63 19.03
N ALA A 270 -2.95 4.85 18.04
CA ALA A 270 -3.46 6.16 17.67
C ALA A 270 -4.90 6.06 17.17
N THR A 271 -5.59 7.19 17.09
CA THR A 271 -6.89 7.27 16.43
C THR A 271 -6.68 7.42 14.92
N ILE A 272 -7.27 6.53 14.12
CA ILE A 272 -7.17 6.52 12.67
C ILE A 272 -8.57 6.72 12.07
N PRO A 273 -9.08 7.96 11.99
CA PRO A 273 -10.51 8.20 11.71
C PRO A 273 -10.91 7.95 10.25
N HIS A 274 -9.96 8.06 9.31
CA HIS A 274 -10.23 8.01 7.86
C HIS A 274 -10.22 6.60 7.26
N LEU A 275 -9.91 5.57 8.04
CA LEU A 275 -9.81 4.17 7.59
C LEU A 275 -10.86 3.25 8.24
N GLN A 276 -11.95 3.78 8.80
CA GLN A 276 -12.89 2.97 9.57
C GLN A 276 -13.91 2.19 8.73
N THR A 277 -13.97 2.43 7.43
CA THR A 277 -14.96 1.82 6.53
C THR A 277 -14.30 1.05 5.39
N GLY A 278 -15.05 0.10 4.81
CA GLY A 278 -14.59 -0.68 3.65
C GLY A 278 -13.78 -1.93 4.01
N PHE A 279 -13.84 -2.37 5.26
CA PHE A 279 -13.24 -3.60 5.78
C PHE A 279 -14.32 -4.62 6.18
N SER A 280 -13.95 -5.89 6.23
CA SER A 280 -14.88 -6.99 6.57
C SER A 280 -15.18 -7.10 8.07
N HIS A 281 -14.28 -6.62 8.92
CA HIS A 281 -14.41 -6.58 10.38
C HIS A 281 -14.12 -5.16 10.89
N PRO A 282 -14.35 -4.87 12.20
CA PRO A 282 -13.92 -3.62 12.79
C PRO A 282 -12.46 -3.34 12.50
N PHE A 283 -12.14 -2.11 12.08
CA PHE A 283 -10.79 -1.75 11.72
C PHE A 283 -9.86 -1.75 12.94
N GLY A 284 -8.86 -2.62 12.92
CA GLY A 284 -7.88 -2.81 13.99
C GLY A 284 -6.65 -1.93 13.87
N GLY A 285 -6.26 -1.56 12.63
CA GLY A 285 -5.08 -0.72 12.44
C GLY A 285 -4.34 -0.99 11.13
N ILE A 286 -3.14 -0.43 11.06
CA ILE A 286 -2.22 -0.51 9.94
C ILE A 286 -1.03 -1.37 10.35
N ILE A 287 -0.70 -2.38 9.55
CA ILE A 287 0.51 -3.17 9.65
C ILE A 287 1.54 -2.55 8.72
N GLY A 288 2.48 -1.81 9.29
CA GLY A 288 3.45 -1.03 8.57
C GLY A 288 4.75 -1.77 8.24
N GLU A 289 5.66 -1.05 7.59
CA GLU A 289 6.93 -1.59 7.10
C GLU A 289 7.83 -2.12 8.24
N ASP A 290 7.83 -1.49 9.41
CA ASP A 290 8.55 -1.95 10.59
C ASP A 290 8.16 -3.36 11.02
N PHE A 291 6.88 -3.69 10.92
CA PHE A 291 6.37 -5.03 11.17
C PHE A 291 6.71 -5.98 10.03
N LEU A 292 6.43 -5.57 8.79
CA LEU A 292 6.64 -6.41 7.60
C LEU A 292 8.11 -6.82 7.47
N ARG A 293 9.04 -5.94 7.82
CA ARG A 293 10.48 -6.26 7.87
C ARG A 293 10.84 -7.20 9.01
N ALA A 294 10.38 -6.92 10.23
CA ALA A 294 10.68 -7.73 11.41
C ALA A 294 10.15 -9.16 11.29
N TYR A 295 9.10 -9.37 10.51
CA TYR A 295 8.56 -10.70 10.21
C TYR A 295 8.99 -11.22 8.83
N GLN A 296 10.02 -10.65 8.21
CA GLN A 296 10.53 -11.07 6.90
C GLN A 296 9.39 -11.33 5.89
N ALA A 297 8.35 -10.48 5.94
CA ALA A 297 7.08 -10.70 5.26
C ALA A 297 7.25 -10.91 3.75
N VAL A 298 6.38 -11.76 3.20
CA VAL A 298 6.16 -11.86 1.76
C VAL A 298 4.68 -11.56 1.52
N VAL A 299 4.39 -10.44 0.84
CA VAL A 299 3.03 -10.01 0.50
C VAL A 299 2.75 -10.41 -0.93
N ASP A 300 2.00 -11.48 -1.13
CA ASP A 300 1.58 -12.00 -2.43
C ASP A 300 0.19 -11.47 -2.76
N ILE A 301 0.12 -10.35 -3.48
CA ILE A 301 -1.14 -9.67 -3.79
C ILE A 301 -1.96 -10.50 -4.78
N GLY A 302 -1.30 -11.07 -5.80
CA GLY A 302 -1.96 -11.90 -6.80
C GLY A 302 -2.49 -13.22 -6.27
N GLY A 303 -1.77 -13.82 -5.31
CA GLY A 303 -2.13 -15.09 -4.67
C GLY A 303 -3.01 -14.93 -3.43
N GLY A 304 -3.29 -13.70 -2.98
CA GLY A 304 -4.08 -13.46 -1.77
C GLY A 304 -3.43 -14.00 -0.49
N ALA A 305 -2.11 -13.87 -0.37
CA ALA A 305 -1.34 -14.44 0.73
C ALA A 305 -0.37 -13.46 1.36
N LEU A 306 -0.27 -13.49 2.68
CA LEU A 306 0.79 -12.89 3.46
C LEU A 306 1.52 -14.02 4.21
N TYR A 307 2.82 -14.10 4.01
CA TYR A 307 3.67 -15.05 4.71
C TYR A 307 4.50 -14.30 5.73
N LEU A 308 4.50 -14.77 6.97
CA LEU A 308 5.20 -14.15 8.09
C LEU A 308 6.17 -15.14 8.72
N LYS A 309 7.39 -14.71 8.93
CA LYS A 309 8.41 -15.47 9.66
C LYS A 309 9.09 -14.56 10.67
N PRO A 310 8.88 -14.78 11.98
CA PRO A 310 9.54 -13.98 13.00
C PRO A 310 11.05 -14.11 12.88
N GLU A 311 11.78 -13.05 13.18
CA GLU A 311 13.22 -13.13 13.39
C GLU A 311 13.50 -14.08 14.56
N SER A 312 14.41 -15.02 14.36
CA SER A 312 14.85 -15.99 15.36
C SER A 312 15.69 -15.34 16.46
#